data_7c55e54a782518870c7bb4acc3214533
#
_entry.id   7c55e54a782518870c7bb4acc3214533
#
_cell.length_a   1.000
_cell.length_b   1.000
_cell.length_c   1.000
_cell.angle_alpha   90.00
_cell.angle_beta   90.00
_cell.angle_gamma   90.00
#
_symmetry.space_group_name_H-M   'P 1'
#
loop_
_entity.id
_entity.type
_entity.pdbx_description
1 polymer ?
#
loop_
_entity_poly.entity_id
_entity_poly.type
_entity_poly.pdbx_seq_one_letter_code
_entity_poly.pdbx_strand_id
1 'polypeptide(L)'
;MPKRPVRISRQHVAFLVAFNHLAGMPTPPDYSIIIPAYNEEAELPATLRAIHTAMLAQRLTGECIVVDNNSTDGTTAIATAAGTDLVVFEPINQIARARNTGAQASRGKQLIFVDADTRISAELLAEALRQLATGSCGGGAIIEFENTQQIGVLGRLGIATWRRISTFTRTAAGSFFFCRRDAFEAVRGFDQKLYASEEVRLSRLLRKWGRAHGLSFDIITQPAARTSARKLHWYSGPKMLSLVFFMMLLPIAVRSRRLCGFWYKRPVQ
;
A
#
# COMPACT_ATOMS: atom_id res chain seq x y z
N MET A 1 38.51 25.18 -52.41
CA MET A 1 37.02 25.05 -52.33
C MET A 1 36.59 24.93 -50.87
N PRO A 2 35.85 25.87 -50.26
CA PRO A 2 35.41 25.80 -48.88
C PRO A 2 34.23 24.84 -48.77
N LYS A 3 34.31 23.89 -47.78
CA LYS A 3 33.26 22.95 -47.46
C LYS A 3 32.04 23.72 -46.87
N ARG A 4 30.86 23.53 -47.48
CA ARG A 4 29.59 24.11 -46.94
C ARG A 4 29.26 23.54 -45.58
N PRO A 5 28.79 24.35 -44.59
CA PRO A 5 28.40 23.87 -43.30
C PRO A 5 27.12 23.01 -43.43
N VAL A 6 27.11 21.84 -42.79
CA VAL A 6 25.95 20.96 -42.70
C VAL A 6 24.86 21.66 -41.85
N ARG A 7 23.75 22.01 -42.50
CA ARG A 7 22.58 22.61 -41.82
C ARG A 7 21.84 21.50 -41.08
N ILE A 8 22.04 21.39 -39.76
CA ILE A 8 21.23 20.51 -38.90
C ILE A 8 19.79 21.10 -38.83
N SER A 9 18.77 20.34 -39.22
CA SER A 9 17.40 20.79 -39.18
C SER A 9 16.91 20.91 -37.73
N ARG A 10 15.99 21.85 -37.47
CA ARG A 10 15.37 22.00 -36.13
C ARG A 10 14.74 20.71 -35.57
N GLN A 11 14.30 19.81 -36.45
CA GLN A 11 13.77 18.48 -36.06
C GLN A 11 14.84 17.55 -35.50
N HIS A 12 16.08 17.58 -36.02
CA HIS A 12 17.23 16.81 -35.52
C HIS A 12 17.70 17.32 -34.16
N VAL A 13 17.67 18.64 -33.95
CA VAL A 13 17.99 19.20 -32.61
C VAL A 13 16.93 18.84 -31.58
N ALA A 14 15.66 18.88 -31.92
CA ALA A 14 14.58 18.45 -31.02
C ALA A 14 14.65 16.96 -30.68
N PHE A 15 15.00 16.11 -31.65
CA PHE A 15 15.19 14.68 -31.44
C PHE A 15 16.42 14.37 -30.55
N LEU A 16 17.55 15.07 -30.77
CA LEU A 16 18.74 14.94 -29.91
C LEU A 16 18.53 15.46 -28.50
N VAL A 17 17.78 16.54 -28.31
CA VAL A 17 17.43 17.08 -26.99
C VAL A 17 16.46 16.13 -26.26
N ALA A 18 15.49 15.56 -26.95
CA ALA A 18 14.58 14.55 -26.40
C ALA A 18 15.33 13.25 -26.04
N PHE A 19 16.26 12.81 -26.88
CA PHE A 19 17.07 11.61 -26.65
C PHE A 19 18.03 11.78 -25.46
N ASN A 20 18.69 12.96 -25.35
CA ASN A 20 19.52 13.27 -24.19
C ASN A 20 18.73 13.43 -22.89
N HIS A 21 17.47 13.89 -22.95
CA HIS A 21 16.58 13.94 -21.78
C HIS A 21 16.16 12.54 -21.32
N LEU A 22 15.98 11.59 -22.25
CA LEU A 22 15.69 10.19 -21.96
C LEU A 22 16.89 9.40 -21.46
N ALA A 23 18.10 9.74 -21.92
CA ALA A 23 19.35 9.08 -21.53
C ALA A 23 19.83 9.45 -20.11
N GLY A 24 19.27 10.51 -19.50
CA GLY A 24 19.59 10.94 -18.14
C GLY A 24 18.55 10.59 -17.07
N MET A 25 17.42 9.96 -17.43
CA MET A 25 16.46 9.51 -16.42
C MET A 25 16.98 8.26 -15.72
N PRO A 26 17.05 8.25 -14.37
CA PRO A 26 17.41 7.06 -13.63
C PRO A 26 16.43 5.93 -14.02
N THR A 27 16.96 4.73 -14.22
CA THR A 27 16.14 3.55 -14.51
C THR A 27 15.02 3.44 -13.49
N PRO A 28 13.77 3.19 -13.93
CA PRO A 28 12.67 3.08 -12.99
C PRO A 28 12.96 1.94 -11.99
N PRO A 29 12.64 2.10 -10.71
CA PRO A 29 12.83 1.06 -9.72
C PRO A 29 11.99 -0.18 -10.06
N ASP A 30 12.42 -1.33 -9.57
CA ASP A 30 11.68 -2.58 -9.77
C ASP A 30 10.37 -2.57 -9.00
N TYR A 31 10.35 -1.97 -7.81
CA TYR A 31 9.16 -1.88 -6.98
C TYR A 31 9.04 -0.52 -6.27
N SER A 32 7.81 -0.19 -5.86
CA SER A 32 7.51 0.99 -5.05
C SER A 32 6.75 0.57 -3.79
N ILE A 33 7.23 1.00 -2.62
CA ILE A 33 6.50 0.86 -1.36
C ILE A 33 5.73 2.16 -1.12
N ILE A 34 4.41 2.04 -0.93
CA ILE A 34 3.48 3.15 -0.79
C ILE A 34 2.86 3.10 0.60
N ILE A 35 3.02 4.16 1.37
CA ILE A 35 2.63 4.25 2.77
C ILE A 35 1.61 5.38 2.92
N PRO A 36 0.29 5.09 2.96
CA PRO A 36 -0.70 6.08 3.30
C PRO A 36 -0.59 6.42 4.79
N ALA A 37 -0.44 7.70 5.13
CA ALA A 37 -0.28 8.16 6.51
C ALA A 37 -1.28 9.28 6.83
N TYR A 38 -1.97 9.17 7.96
CA TYR A 38 -2.82 10.21 8.52
C TYR A 38 -2.64 10.30 10.02
N ASN A 39 -1.98 11.35 10.49
CA ASN A 39 -1.64 11.55 11.91
C ASN A 39 -0.93 10.34 12.52
N GLU A 40 0.16 9.90 11.93
CA GLU A 40 0.92 8.72 12.32
C GLU A 40 2.32 9.05 12.88
N GLU A 41 2.51 10.26 13.45
CA GLU A 41 3.81 10.70 13.99
C GLU A 41 4.40 9.70 15.00
N ALA A 42 3.57 8.99 15.78
CA ALA A 42 4.04 8.02 16.77
C ALA A 42 4.53 6.70 16.15
N GLU A 43 3.89 6.19 15.11
CA GLU A 43 4.15 4.86 14.55
C GLU A 43 5.05 4.90 13.31
N LEU A 44 4.93 5.95 12.51
CA LEU A 44 5.62 6.09 11.24
C LEU A 44 7.16 5.92 11.34
N PRO A 45 7.85 6.44 12.37
CA PRO A 45 9.31 6.26 12.48
C PRO A 45 9.74 4.79 12.55
N ALA A 46 9.01 3.97 13.30
CA ALA A 46 9.33 2.55 13.43
C ALA A 46 8.98 1.78 12.14
N THR A 47 7.88 2.13 11.48
CA THR A 47 7.48 1.58 10.19
C THR A 47 8.51 1.88 9.11
N LEU A 48 8.97 3.14 8.98
CA LEU A 48 9.98 3.51 8.00
C LEU A 48 11.31 2.82 8.23
N ARG A 49 11.77 2.71 9.50
CA ARG A 49 12.99 1.94 9.80
C ARG A 49 12.88 0.48 9.36
N ALA A 50 11.74 -0.18 9.64
CA ALA A 50 11.53 -1.57 9.23
C ALA A 50 11.52 -1.71 7.69
N ILE A 51 10.85 -0.79 6.99
CA ILE A 51 10.80 -0.76 5.54
C ILE A 51 12.18 -0.54 4.93
N HIS A 52 12.94 0.46 5.38
CA HIS A 52 14.29 0.73 4.88
C HIS A 52 15.22 -0.48 5.12
N THR A 53 15.15 -1.10 6.30
CA THR A 53 15.91 -2.32 6.59
C THR A 53 15.52 -3.45 5.63
N ALA A 54 14.22 -3.63 5.38
CA ALA A 54 13.73 -4.64 4.46
C ALA A 54 14.18 -4.38 3.01
N MET A 55 14.15 -3.11 2.57
CA MET A 55 14.60 -2.70 1.23
C MET A 55 16.09 -2.91 1.02
N LEU A 56 16.92 -2.56 2.01
CA LEU A 56 18.39 -2.74 1.94
C LEU A 56 18.80 -4.21 1.79
N ALA A 57 17.99 -5.13 2.25
CA ALA A 57 18.24 -6.57 2.12
C ALA A 57 17.83 -7.13 0.73
N GLN A 58 17.18 -6.34 -0.12
CA GLN A 58 16.78 -6.79 -1.45
C GLN A 58 17.88 -6.54 -2.49
N ARG A 59 17.93 -7.40 -3.51
CA ARG A 59 18.77 -7.17 -4.71
C ARG A 59 18.11 -6.26 -5.74
N LEU A 60 16.77 -6.18 -5.70
CA LEU A 60 15.96 -5.33 -6.58
C LEU A 60 15.99 -3.90 -6.07
N THR A 61 15.92 -2.95 -6.99
CA THR A 61 15.87 -1.52 -6.67
C THR A 61 14.45 -1.12 -6.29
N GLY A 62 14.29 -0.42 -5.19
CA GLY A 62 12.99 0.04 -4.70
C GLY A 62 12.96 1.53 -4.42
N GLU A 63 11.77 2.10 -4.39
CA GLU A 63 11.50 3.44 -3.86
C GLU A 63 10.46 3.38 -2.74
N CYS A 64 10.59 4.28 -1.76
CA CYS A 64 9.70 4.42 -0.62
C CYS A 64 8.95 5.75 -0.70
N ILE A 65 7.62 5.70 -0.76
CA ILE A 65 6.74 6.86 -0.92
C ILE A 65 5.78 6.94 0.25
N VAL A 66 5.82 8.05 0.98
CA VAL A 66 4.82 8.36 2.00
C VAL A 66 3.78 9.28 1.40
N VAL A 67 2.50 8.94 1.57
CA VAL A 67 1.40 9.81 1.18
C VAL A 67 0.77 10.40 2.44
N ASP A 68 1.06 11.67 2.68
CA ASP A 68 0.40 12.41 3.74
C ASP A 68 -1.06 12.70 3.37
N ASN A 69 -1.98 12.01 4.04
CA ASN A 69 -3.40 12.09 3.76
C ASN A 69 -4.08 13.18 4.62
N ASN A 70 -3.54 14.42 4.54
CA ASN A 70 -4.04 15.60 5.25
C ASN A 70 -3.84 15.50 6.77
N SER A 71 -2.62 15.16 7.21
CA SER A 71 -2.24 15.12 8.62
C SER A 71 -2.17 16.52 9.23
N THR A 72 -2.38 16.60 10.54
CA THR A 72 -2.29 17.82 11.36
C THR A 72 -1.21 17.74 12.43
N ASP A 73 -0.49 16.61 12.50
CA ASP A 73 0.63 16.34 13.41
C ASP A 73 1.98 16.38 12.68
N GLY A 74 3.04 15.86 13.30
CA GLY A 74 4.40 15.80 12.74
C GLY A 74 4.62 14.76 11.63
N THR A 75 3.59 14.08 11.11
CA THR A 75 3.71 12.97 10.15
C THR A 75 4.57 13.33 8.93
N THR A 76 4.28 14.47 8.27
CA THR A 76 5.03 14.92 7.07
C THR A 76 6.49 15.21 7.37
N ALA A 77 6.77 15.91 8.49
CA ALA A 77 8.13 16.23 8.90
C ALA A 77 8.95 14.97 9.18
N ILE A 78 8.35 13.98 9.83
CA ILE A 78 8.96 12.68 10.13
C ILE A 78 9.26 11.92 8.84
N ALA A 79 8.32 11.85 7.89
CA ALA A 79 8.53 11.19 6.61
C ALA A 79 9.71 11.80 5.85
N THR A 80 9.78 13.13 5.81
CA THR A 80 10.88 13.87 5.15
C THR A 80 12.22 13.62 5.84
N ALA A 81 12.26 13.71 7.19
CA ALA A 81 13.47 13.50 7.97
C ALA A 81 13.99 12.06 7.91
N ALA A 82 13.11 11.08 7.69
CA ALA A 82 13.49 9.67 7.55
C ALA A 82 14.13 9.34 6.20
N GLY A 83 14.24 10.28 5.26
CA GLY A 83 14.87 10.09 3.96
C GLY A 83 14.05 9.20 3.02
N THR A 84 12.72 9.32 3.04
CA THR A 84 11.87 8.68 2.03
C THR A 84 12.11 9.32 0.66
N ASP A 85 12.03 8.52 -0.41
CA ASP A 85 12.29 9.01 -1.77
C ASP A 85 11.30 10.09 -2.21
N LEU A 86 10.06 10.02 -1.71
CA LEU A 86 9.03 11.00 -2.04
C LEU A 86 7.99 11.09 -0.92
N VAL A 87 7.60 12.32 -0.59
CA VAL A 87 6.43 12.61 0.25
C VAL A 87 5.39 13.33 -0.61
N VAL A 88 4.19 12.76 -0.72
CA VAL A 88 3.09 13.27 -1.54
C VAL A 88 1.94 13.69 -0.65
N PHE A 89 1.30 14.81 -0.95
CA PHE A 89 0.13 15.28 -0.22
C PHE A 89 -1.18 14.90 -0.92
N GLU A 90 -2.11 14.25 -0.19
CA GLU A 90 -3.48 14.00 -0.64
C GLU A 90 -4.46 14.75 0.28
N PRO A 91 -5.13 15.80 -0.22
CA PRO A 91 -5.94 16.71 0.60
C PRO A 91 -7.22 16.08 1.16
N ILE A 92 -7.72 15.01 0.52
CA ILE A 92 -8.95 14.36 0.96
C ILE A 92 -8.59 13.17 1.83
N ASN A 93 -8.86 13.26 3.14
CA ASN A 93 -8.62 12.18 4.08
C ASN A 93 -9.50 10.96 3.76
N GLN A 94 -8.93 10.06 2.95
CA GLN A 94 -9.51 8.79 2.53
C GLN A 94 -8.41 7.83 2.08
N ILE A 95 -8.32 6.68 2.70
CA ILE A 95 -7.22 5.73 2.49
C ILE A 95 -7.11 5.23 1.03
N ALA A 96 -8.24 4.96 0.37
CA ALA A 96 -8.26 4.56 -1.05
C ALA A 96 -7.65 5.64 -1.96
N ARG A 97 -7.90 6.94 -1.66
CA ARG A 97 -7.31 8.06 -2.40
C ARG A 97 -5.82 8.13 -2.15
N ALA A 98 -5.39 8.10 -0.89
CA ALA A 98 -3.98 8.14 -0.54
C ALA A 98 -3.18 7.02 -1.22
N ARG A 99 -3.68 5.78 -1.20
CA ARG A 99 -3.03 4.66 -1.90
C ARG A 99 -2.98 4.88 -3.42
N ASN A 100 -4.05 5.37 -4.05
CA ASN A 100 -4.05 5.67 -5.48
C ASN A 100 -3.10 6.82 -5.82
N THR A 101 -3.07 7.89 -5.03
CA THR A 101 -2.15 9.03 -5.21
C THR A 101 -0.69 8.57 -5.13
N GLY A 102 -0.36 7.70 -4.15
CA GLY A 102 0.97 7.11 -4.07
C GLY A 102 1.30 6.21 -5.27
N ALA A 103 0.37 5.39 -5.74
CA ALA A 103 0.57 4.56 -6.91
C ALA A 103 0.78 5.39 -8.20
N GLN A 104 0.08 6.52 -8.35
CA GLN A 104 0.26 7.45 -9.47
C GLN A 104 1.62 8.16 -9.42
N ALA A 105 2.09 8.54 -8.24
CA ALA A 105 3.38 9.20 -8.05
C ALA A 105 4.57 8.23 -8.17
N SER A 106 4.34 6.94 -8.05
CA SER A 106 5.37 5.90 -8.03
C SER A 106 5.76 5.43 -9.44
N ARG A 107 6.99 4.89 -9.58
CA ARG A 107 7.58 4.47 -10.86
C ARG A 107 7.83 2.96 -10.96
N GLY A 108 7.80 2.23 -9.85
CA GLY A 108 8.08 0.79 -9.80
C GLY A 108 7.06 -0.04 -10.58
N LYS A 109 7.51 -1.14 -11.17
CA LYS A 109 6.65 -2.11 -11.88
C LYS A 109 5.78 -2.92 -10.93
N GLN A 110 6.21 -3.03 -9.69
CA GLN A 110 5.53 -3.75 -8.62
C GLN A 110 5.12 -2.74 -7.55
N LEU A 111 3.89 -2.81 -7.07
CA LEU A 111 3.34 -1.92 -6.07
C LEU A 111 3.15 -2.67 -4.75
N ILE A 112 3.72 -2.15 -3.68
CA ILE A 112 3.61 -2.68 -2.33
C ILE A 112 2.96 -1.61 -1.46
N PHE A 113 1.80 -1.86 -0.92
CA PHE A 113 1.09 -0.96 -0.01
C PHE A 113 1.29 -1.43 1.43
N VAL A 114 1.76 -0.55 2.29
CA VAL A 114 2.03 -0.83 3.71
C VAL A 114 1.40 0.27 4.55
N ASP A 115 0.56 -0.07 5.51
CA ASP A 115 -0.02 0.93 6.42
C ASP A 115 1.08 1.55 7.32
N ALA A 116 0.91 2.81 7.69
CA ALA A 116 1.90 3.59 8.44
C ALA A 116 2.18 3.08 9.86
N ASP A 117 1.39 2.13 10.36
CA ASP A 117 1.55 1.45 11.64
C ASP A 117 1.91 -0.05 11.48
N THR A 118 2.40 -0.43 10.29
CA THR A 118 2.73 -1.82 9.95
C THR A 118 4.22 -2.00 9.68
N ARG A 119 4.82 -3.02 10.27
CA ARG A 119 6.23 -3.39 10.13
C ARG A 119 6.36 -4.63 9.29
N ILE A 120 7.20 -4.57 8.28
CA ILE A 120 7.50 -5.70 7.40
C ILE A 120 8.93 -6.17 7.62
N SER A 121 9.17 -7.47 7.48
CA SER A 121 10.52 -8.03 7.47
C SER A 121 11.10 -8.10 6.06
N ALA A 122 12.42 -8.28 5.97
CA ALA A 122 13.10 -8.48 4.69
C ALA A 122 12.57 -9.70 3.94
N GLU A 123 12.28 -10.78 4.67
CA GLU A 123 11.76 -12.02 4.12
C GLU A 123 10.33 -11.86 3.58
N LEU A 124 9.50 -11.04 4.26
CA LEU A 124 8.15 -10.76 3.77
C LEU A 124 8.20 -9.97 2.46
N LEU A 125 9.05 -8.95 2.38
CA LEU A 125 9.23 -8.18 1.16
C LEU A 125 9.79 -9.07 0.04
N ALA A 126 10.81 -9.88 0.32
CA ALA A 126 11.37 -10.83 -0.65
C ALA A 126 10.34 -11.81 -1.19
N GLU A 127 9.48 -12.36 -0.32
CA GLU A 127 8.45 -13.31 -0.73
C GLU A 127 7.37 -12.63 -1.60
N ALA A 128 6.95 -11.41 -1.27
CA ALA A 128 6.00 -10.65 -2.11
C ALA A 128 6.58 -10.38 -3.51
N LEU A 129 7.84 -9.92 -3.57
CA LEU A 129 8.54 -9.66 -4.83
C LEU A 129 8.73 -10.96 -5.65
N ARG A 130 9.08 -12.06 -4.99
CA ARG A 130 9.20 -13.39 -5.62
C ARG A 130 7.87 -13.85 -6.23
N GLN A 131 6.75 -13.75 -5.50
CA GLN A 131 5.44 -14.13 -6.02
C GLN A 131 5.06 -13.32 -7.26
N LEU A 132 5.28 -12.00 -7.23
CA LEU A 132 5.03 -11.14 -8.40
C LEU A 132 5.91 -11.50 -9.61
N ALA A 133 7.14 -11.96 -9.37
CA ALA A 133 8.05 -12.41 -10.43
C ALA A 133 7.68 -13.80 -10.98
N THR A 134 7.05 -14.67 -10.18
CA THR A 134 6.82 -16.08 -10.52
C THR A 134 5.37 -16.40 -10.91
N GLY A 135 4.55 -15.42 -11.26
CA GLY A 135 3.22 -15.66 -11.82
C GLY A 135 2.05 -15.24 -10.93
N SER A 136 2.26 -14.36 -9.95
CA SER A 136 1.16 -13.72 -9.22
C SER A 136 0.84 -12.33 -9.79
N CYS A 137 -0.44 -12.00 -9.88
CA CYS A 137 -0.89 -10.63 -10.20
C CYS A 137 -0.93 -9.74 -8.95
N GLY A 138 -0.91 -10.33 -7.75
CA GLY A 138 -0.94 -9.63 -6.48
C GLY A 138 -1.30 -10.54 -5.32
N GLY A 139 -1.37 -9.96 -4.13
CA GLY A 139 -1.66 -10.69 -2.91
C GLY A 139 -1.61 -9.81 -1.68
N GLY A 140 -1.48 -10.45 -0.54
CA GLY A 140 -1.26 -9.82 0.75
C GLY A 140 -0.56 -10.77 1.70
N ALA A 141 -0.49 -10.44 2.98
CA ALA A 141 0.03 -11.32 4.00
C ALA A 141 -0.94 -11.49 5.17
N ILE A 142 -0.75 -12.54 5.95
CA ILE A 142 -1.37 -12.67 7.26
C ILE A 142 -0.85 -11.54 8.15
N ILE A 143 -1.76 -10.97 8.94
CA ILE A 143 -1.45 -9.91 9.88
C ILE A 143 -1.32 -10.48 11.29
N GLU A 144 -0.24 -10.10 11.96
CA GLU A 144 -0.02 -10.29 13.38
C GLU A 144 -0.09 -8.95 14.09
N PHE A 145 -0.84 -8.90 15.19
CA PHE A 145 -0.93 -7.69 15.99
C PHE A 145 0.14 -7.69 17.07
N GLU A 146 0.87 -6.60 17.21
CA GLU A 146 1.80 -6.39 18.31
C GLU A 146 1.02 -6.15 19.62
N ASN A 147 1.61 -6.52 20.76
CA ASN A 147 1.04 -6.31 22.10
C ASN A 147 -0.37 -6.91 22.31
N THR A 148 -0.59 -8.10 21.78
CA THR A 148 -1.88 -8.81 21.89
C THR A 148 -2.20 -9.33 23.30
N GLN A 149 -1.32 -9.16 24.28
CA GLN A 149 -1.54 -9.64 25.66
C GLN A 149 -2.79 -9.04 26.31
N GLN A 150 -3.18 -7.85 25.90
CA GLN A 150 -4.37 -7.14 26.40
C GLN A 150 -5.65 -7.45 25.60
N ILE A 151 -5.54 -8.22 24.51
CA ILE A 151 -6.72 -8.60 23.70
C ILE A 151 -7.41 -9.77 24.37
N GLY A 152 -8.66 -9.58 24.78
CA GLY A 152 -9.49 -10.62 25.38
C GLY A 152 -9.72 -11.83 24.46
N VAL A 153 -10.20 -12.94 25.02
CA VAL A 153 -10.42 -14.21 24.29
C VAL A 153 -11.25 -14.03 23.01
N LEU A 154 -12.32 -13.23 23.06
CA LEU A 154 -13.16 -12.94 21.89
C LEU A 154 -12.40 -12.22 20.78
N GLY A 155 -11.52 -11.29 21.12
CA GLY A 155 -10.67 -10.60 20.14
C GLY A 155 -9.68 -11.55 19.47
N ARG A 156 -9.07 -12.45 20.24
CA ARG A 156 -8.16 -13.49 19.68
C ARG A 156 -8.89 -14.46 18.75
N LEU A 157 -10.11 -14.85 19.12
CA LEU A 157 -10.95 -15.70 18.27
C LEU A 157 -11.33 -14.97 16.97
N GLY A 158 -11.67 -13.67 17.05
CA GLY A 158 -11.94 -12.84 15.88
C GLY A 158 -10.74 -12.74 14.91
N ILE A 159 -9.54 -12.54 15.46
CA ILE A 159 -8.28 -12.53 14.67
C ILE A 159 -8.04 -13.90 14.00
N ALA A 160 -8.19 -15.00 14.74
CA ALA A 160 -8.02 -16.34 14.20
C ALA A 160 -9.03 -16.66 13.09
N THR A 161 -10.28 -16.24 13.29
CA THR A 161 -11.35 -16.38 12.29
C THR A 161 -11.04 -15.56 11.04
N TRP A 162 -10.62 -14.30 11.19
CA TRP A 162 -10.21 -13.46 10.08
C TRP A 162 -9.05 -14.07 9.28
N ARG A 163 -8.02 -14.60 9.96
CA ARG A 163 -6.91 -15.29 9.29
C ARG A 163 -7.40 -16.43 8.40
N ARG A 164 -8.32 -17.26 8.90
CA ARG A 164 -8.92 -18.37 8.11
C ARG A 164 -9.72 -17.85 6.93
N ILE A 165 -10.57 -16.85 7.15
CA ILE A 165 -11.37 -16.22 6.09
C ILE A 165 -10.46 -15.61 5.03
N SER A 166 -9.48 -14.79 5.41
CA SER A 166 -8.52 -14.13 4.52
C SER A 166 -7.81 -15.14 3.63
N THR A 167 -7.26 -16.22 4.23
CA THR A 167 -6.56 -17.26 3.50
C THR A 167 -7.49 -18.03 2.57
N PHE A 168 -8.64 -18.48 3.06
CA PHE A 168 -9.61 -19.26 2.27
C PHE A 168 -10.21 -18.45 1.12
N THR A 169 -10.58 -17.20 1.36
CA THR A 169 -11.17 -16.32 0.34
C THR A 169 -10.14 -15.64 -0.53
N ARG A 170 -8.84 -15.80 -0.21
CA ARG A 170 -7.73 -15.07 -0.83
C ARG A 170 -8.01 -13.56 -0.86
N THR A 171 -8.38 -13.00 0.30
CA THR A 171 -8.67 -11.59 0.46
C THR A 171 -7.56 -10.97 1.29
N ALA A 172 -6.80 -10.06 0.71
CA ALA A 172 -5.72 -9.38 1.39
C ALA A 172 -6.26 -8.39 2.43
N ALA A 173 -5.55 -8.27 3.56
CA ALA A 173 -5.77 -7.19 4.52
C ALA A 173 -5.10 -5.90 4.02
N GLY A 174 -5.69 -4.74 4.35
CA GLY A 174 -5.18 -3.45 3.93
C GLY A 174 -3.78 -3.11 4.46
N SER A 175 -3.39 -3.68 5.61
CA SER A 175 -2.11 -3.38 6.25
C SER A 175 -0.87 -3.81 5.45
N PHE A 176 -1.00 -4.86 4.61
CA PHE A 176 0.02 -5.28 3.65
C PHE A 176 -0.63 -5.84 2.40
N PHE A 177 -0.44 -5.17 1.29
CA PHE A 177 -1.01 -5.51 -0.01
C PHE A 177 0.04 -5.33 -1.10
N PHE A 178 0.13 -6.25 -2.05
CA PHE A 178 1.05 -6.11 -3.18
C PHE A 178 0.39 -6.52 -4.49
N CYS A 179 0.79 -5.88 -5.59
CA CYS A 179 0.32 -6.25 -6.92
C CYS A 179 1.25 -5.75 -8.03
N ARG A 180 1.07 -6.29 -9.22
CA ARG A 180 1.67 -5.77 -10.44
C ARG A 180 1.01 -4.44 -10.80
N ARG A 181 1.79 -3.50 -11.30
CA ARG A 181 1.27 -2.21 -11.77
C ARG A 181 0.27 -2.35 -12.90
N ASP A 182 0.59 -3.16 -13.92
CA ASP A 182 -0.30 -3.41 -15.06
C ASP A 182 -1.67 -3.96 -14.61
N ALA A 183 -1.69 -4.89 -13.66
CA ALA A 183 -2.91 -5.41 -13.07
C ALA A 183 -3.69 -4.34 -12.30
N PHE A 184 -2.99 -3.52 -11.48
CA PHE A 184 -3.58 -2.43 -10.71
C PHE A 184 -4.24 -1.39 -11.61
N GLU A 185 -3.55 -0.97 -12.67
CA GLU A 185 -4.05 0.01 -13.64
C GLU A 185 -5.23 -0.55 -14.45
N ALA A 186 -5.16 -1.81 -14.89
CA ALA A 186 -6.23 -2.46 -15.62
C ALA A 186 -7.55 -2.53 -14.82
N VAL A 187 -7.46 -2.68 -13.48
CA VAL A 187 -8.65 -2.70 -12.62
C VAL A 187 -8.99 -1.32 -12.03
N ARG A 188 -8.25 -0.26 -12.42
CA ARG A 188 -8.42 1.14 -12.00
C ARG A 188 -8.17 1.40 -10.52
N GLY A 189 -7.29 0.61 -9.90
CA GLY A 189 -6.85 0.77 -8.53
C GLY A 189 -7.94 0.60 -7.48
N PHE A 190 -7.75 1.27 -6.33
CA PHE A 190 -8.71 1.26 -5.22
C PHE A 190 -9.95 2.09 -5.54
N ASP A 191 -11.13 1.57 -5.19
CA ASP A 191 -12.39 2.28 -5.42
C ASP A 191 -12.57 3.44 -4.41
N GLN A 192 -12.42 4.66 -4.88
CA GLN A 192 -12.55 5.89 -4.09
C GLN A 192 -13.98 6.18 -3.61
N LYS A 193 -14.97 5.38 -4.00
CA LYS A 193 -16.35 5.46 -3.47
C LYS A 193 -16.48 4.72 -2.13
N LEU A 194 -15.44 3.97 -1.73
CA LEU A 194 -15.42 3.17 -0.51
C LEU A 194 -14.58 3.85 0.57
N TYR A 195 -15.12 3.89 1.78
CA TYR A 195 -14.44 4.36 3.00
C TYR A 195 -13.96 3.20 3.89
N ALA A 196 -14.31 1.98 3.54
CA ALA A 196 -13.83 0.73 4.14
C ALA A 196 -13.96 -0.41 3.13
N SER A 197 -13.17 -1.49 3.32
CA SER A 197 -13.19 -2.70 2.47
C SER A 197 -12.81 -2.45 1.01
N GLU A 198 -12.11 -1.36 0.72
CA GLU A 198 -11.57 -1.06 -0.61
C GLU A 198 -10.55 -2.11 -1.06
N GLU A 199 -9.76 -2.68 -0.13
CA GLU A 199 -8.82 -3.77 -0.36
C GLU A 199 -9.52 -5.09 -0.68
N VAL A 200 -10.68 -5.35 -0.09
CA VAL A 200 -11.51 -6.53 -0.38
C VAL A 200 -12.02 -6.48 -1.82
N ARG A 201 -12.50 -5.29 -2.23
CA ARG A 201 -12.93 -5.06 -3.61
C ARG A 201 -11.76 -5.21 -4.58
N LEU A 202 -10.62 -4.59 -4.29
CA LEU A 202 -9.43 -4.67 -5.14
C LEU A 202 -8.94 -6.13 -5.27
N SER A 203 -8.85 -6.88 -4.15
CA SER A 203 -8.51 -8.30 -4.16
C SER A 203 -9.40 -9.10 -5.12
N ARG A 204 -10.72 -8.84 -5.10
CA ARG A 204 -11.68 -9.51 -5.99
C ARG A 204 -11.44 -9.16 -7.46
N LEU A 205 -11.19 -7.89 -7.76
CA LEU A 205 -10.94 -7.43 -9.13
C LEU A 205 -9.63 -7.99 -9.67
N LEU A 206 -8.54 -7.94 -8.89
CA LEU A 206 -7.24 -8.49 -9.27
C LEU A 206 -7.30 -10.02 -9.47
N ARG A 207 -8.01 -10.74 -8.61
CA ARG A 207 -8.23 -12.19 -8.80
C ARG A 207 -8.99 -12.50 -10.08
N LYS A 208 -9.98 -11.68 -10.43
CA LYS A 208 -10.71 -11.85 -11.70
C LYS A 208 -9.79 -11.57 -12.89
N TRP A 209 -9.03 -10.49 -12.84
CA TRP A 209 -8.07 -10.11 -13.86
C TRP A 209 -6.97 -11.17 -13.99
N GLY A 210 -6.37 -11.59 -12.87
CA GLY A 210 -5.31 -12.60 -12.82
C GLY A 210 -5.75 -13.92 -13.47
N ARG A 211 -6.95 -14.43 -13.13
CA ARG A 211 -7.48 -15.66 -13.77
C ARG A 211 -7.57 -15.55 -15.29
N ALA A 212 -7.96 -14.39 -15.81
CA ALA A 212 -8.03 -14.16 -17.25
C ALA A 212 -6.64 -14.11 -17.93
N HIS A 213 -5.57 -13.91 -17.13
CA HIS A 213 -4.19 -13.80 -17.61
C HIS A 213 -3.31 -14.98 -17.15
N GLY A 214 -3.88 -16.05 -16.61
CA GLY A 214 -3.13 -17.19 -16.09
C GLY A 214 -2.27 -16.89 -14.85
N LEU A 215 -2.62 -15.84 -14.08
CA LEU A 215 -1.89 -15.40 -12.91
C LEU A 215 -2.66 -15.69 -11.63
N SER A 216 -1.93 -16.03 -10.55
CA SER A 216 -2.51 -16.26 -9.24
C SER A 216 -2.71 -14.95 -8.45
N PHE A 217 -3.44 -15.04 -7.34
CA PHE A 217 -3.52 -14.04 -6.30
C PHE A 217 -3.53 -14.77 -4.96
N ASP A 218 -2.50 -14.61 -4.16
CA ASP A 218 -2.26 -15.46 -3.02
C ASP A 218 -1.97 -14.67 -1.73
N ILE A 219 -2.21 -15.30 -0.58
CA ILE A 219 -1.91 -14.72 0.73
C ILE A 219 -0.67 -15.40 1.30
N ILE A 220 0.36 -14.60 1.58
CA ILE A 220 1.57 -15.06 2.28
C ILE A 220 1.18 -15.41 3.71
N THR A 221 1.38 -16.68 4.06
CA THR A 221 1.05 -17.18 5.40
C THR A 221 2.23 -17.06 6.36
N GLN A 222 3.45 -17.08 5.84
CA GLN A 222 4.72 -16.90 6.55
C GLN A 222 5.74 -16.23 5.61
N PRO A 223 6.47 -15.20 6.07
CA PRO A 223 6.28 -14.48 7.34
C PRO A 223 5.05 -13.57 7.32
N ALA A 224 4.55 -13.20 8.50
CA ALA A 224 3.43 -12.30 8.67
C ALA A 224 3.87 -10.82 8.67
N ALA A 225 2.97 -9.91 8.28
CA ALA A 225 3.14 -8.48 8.54
C ALA A 225 2.70 -8.17 9.98
N ARG A 226 3.48 -7.35 10.71
CA ARG A 226 3.19 -6.98 12.09
C ARG A 226 2.59 -5.58 12.12
N THR A 227 1.41 -5.44 12.71
CA THR A 227 0.72 -4.15 12.81
C THR A 227 0.42 -3.79 14.27
N SER A 228 0.36 -2.51 14.54
CA SER A 228 0.02 -1.99 15.87
C SER A 228 -1.40 -2.39 16.27
N ALA A 229 -1.57 -2.94 17.49
CA ALA A 229 -2.88 -3.23 18.04
C ALA A 229 -3.61 -1.97 18.56
N ARG A 230 -3.01 -0.77 18.45
CA ARG A 230 -3.52 0.50 18.97
C ARG A 230 -4.98 0.73 18.62
N LYS A 231 -5.38 0.50 17.37
CA LYS A 231 -6.76 0.68 16.90
C LYS A 231 -7.75 -0.29 17.57
N LEU A 232 -7.29 -1.48 17.98
CA LEU A 232 -8.11 -2.46 18.69
C LEU A 232 -8.39 -2.03 20.14
N HIS A 233 -7.53 -1.20 20.74
CA HIS A 233 -7.70 -0.67 22.08
C HIS A 233 -8.66 0.52 22.16
N TRP A 234 -8.90 1.21 21.04
CA TRP A 234 -9.84 2.34 21.02
C TRP A 234 -11.30 1.93 21.13
N TYR A 235 -11.62 0.69 20.85
CA TYR A 235 -12.99 0.18 20.86
C TYR A 235 -13.08 -1.13 21.64
N SER A 236 -14.12 -1.29 22.44
CA SER A 236 -14.38 -2.56 23.11
C SER A 236 -14.65 -3.67 22.07
N GLY A 237 -14.20 -4.90 22.35
CA GLY A 237 -14.35 -6.06 21.46
C GLY A 237 -15.78 -6.27 20.92
N PRO A 238 -16.85 -6.21 21.77
CA PRO A 238 -18.22 -6.32 21.30
C PRO A 238 -18.63 -5.22 20.30
N LYS A 239 -18.16 -3.98 20.51
CA LYS A 239 -18.46 -2.86 19.63
C LYS A 239 -17.77 -3.02 18.27
N MET A 240 -16.55 -3.53 18.26
CA MET A 240 -15.81 -3.85 17.02
C MET A 240 -16.53 -4.97 16.24
N LEU A 241 -16.93 -6.05 16.92
CA LEU A 241 -17.66 -7.15 16.28
C LEU A 241 -18.99 -6.71 15.69
N SER A 242 -19.77 -5.90 16.43
CA SER A 242 -21.05 -5.37 15.94
C SER A 242 -20.88 -4.50 14.71
N LEU A 243 -19.80 -3.70 14.65
CA LEU A 243 -19.50 -2.83 13.53
C LEU A 243 -19.07 -3.60 12.29
N VAL A 244 -18.21 -4.62 12.43
CA VAL A 244 -17.81 -5.52 11.34
C VAL A 244 -19.03 -6.28 10.81
N PHE A 245 -19.90 -6.80 11.71
CA PHE A 245 -21.12 -7.48 11.34
C PHE A 245 -22.10 -6.55 10.61
N PHE A 246 -22.26 -5.32 11.10
CA PHE A 246 -23.10 -4.30 10.44
C PHE A 246 -22.60 -3.96 9.03
N MET A 247 -21.28 -3.83 8.84
CA MET A 247 -20.69 -3.58 7.52
C MET A 247 -20.84 -4.78 6.57
N MET A 248 -20.83 -6.01 7.09
CA MET A 248 -21.11 -7.21 6.29
C MET A 248 -22.56 -7.27 5.81
N LEU A 249 -23.51 -6.87 6.67
CA LEU A 249 -24.95 -6.88 6.36
C LEU A 249 -25.38 -5.72 5.46
N LEU A 250 -24.70 -4.57 5.55
CA LEU A 250 -25.06 -3.37 4.82
C LEU A 250 -23.89 -2.88 3.95
N PRO A 251 -23.72 -3.47 2.74
CA PRO A 251 -22.64 -3.08 1.81
C PRO A 251 -22.65 -1.59 1.43
N ILE A 252 -23.79 -0.90 1.60
CA ILE A 252 -23.92 0.55 1.40
C ILE A 252 -23.19 1.33 2.50
N ALA A 253 -23.08 0.78 3.71
CA ALA A 253 -22.43 1.45 4.84
C ALA A 253 -20.96 1.79 4.55
N VAL A 254 -20.23 0.94 3.80
CA VAL A 254 -18.82 1.17 3.43
C VAL A 254 -18.62 2.36 2.49
N ARG A 255 -19.70 2.90 1.90
CA ARG A 255 -19.68 4.11 1.06
C ARG A 255 -19.91 5.40 1.86
N SER A 256 -20.24 5.29 3.14
CA SER A 256 -20.53 6.44 3.98
C SER A 256 -19.37 6.75 4.92
N ARG A 257 -18.74 7.94 4.76
CA ARG A 257 -17.70 8.41 5.69
C ARG A 257 -18.20 8.47 7.14
N ARG A 258 -19.48 8.82 7.34
CA ARG A 258 -20.07 8.92 8.69
C ARG A 258 -20.13 7.55 9.38
N LEU A 259 -20.56 6.52 8.65
CA LEU A 259 -20.68 5.14 9.18
C LEU A 259 -19.31 4.48 9.34
N CYS A 260 -18.32 4.83 8.50
CA CYS A 260 -16.94 4.38 8.62
C CYS A 260 -16.08 5.30 9.50
N GLY A 261 -16.70 6.21 10.25
CA GLY A 261 -16.02 7.25 11.04
C GLY A 261 -14.99 6.72 12.03
N PHE A 262 -15.12 5.49 12.50
CA PHE A 262 -14.16 4.88 13.43
C PHE A 262 -12.77 4.62 12.79
N TRP A 263 -12.66 4.54 11.46
CA TRP A 263 -11.38 4.48 10.76
C TRP A 263 -10.72 5.85 10.63
N TYR A 264 -11.52 6.93 10.62
CA TYR A 264 -11.08 8.28 10.29
C TYR A 264 -11.08 9.25 11.48
N LYS A 265 -11.77 8.92 12.58
CA LYS A 265 -11.79 9.73 13.80
C LYS A 265 -10.89 9.08 14.83
N ARG A 266 -9.86 9.78 15.25
CA ARG A 266 -9.10 9.39 16.45
C ARG A 266 -9.85 9.89 17.69
N PRO A 267 -9.94 9.09 18.76
CA PRO A 267 -10.37 9.61 20.05
C PRO A 267 -9.40 10.75 20.42
N VAL A 268 -9.95 11.87 20.83
CA VAL A 268 -9.15 12.95 21.47
C VAL A 268 -8.59 12.33 22.75
N GLN A 269 -7.27 12.28 22.87
CA GLN A 269 -6.58 11.89 24.10
C GLN A 269 -6.71 12.98 25.14
#